data_c51a2d7d9f3247e5df68c71c262b3c4c
#
_entry.id   c51a2d7d9f3247e5df68c71c262b3c4c
#
_cell.length_a   1.000
_cell.length_b   1.000
_cell.length_c   1.000
_cell.angle_alpha   90.00
_cell.angle_beta   90.00
_cell.angle_gamma   90.00
#
_symmetry.space_group_name_H-M   'P 1'
#
loop_
_entity.id
_entity.type
_entity.pdbx_description
1 polymer ?
#
loop_
_entity_poly.entity_id
_entity_poly.type
_entity_poly.pdbx_seq_one_letter_code
_entity_poly.pdbx_strand_id
1 'polypeptide(L)'
;MSSFKPTIEDVARVAGVSRATASRVINNAPGASGPLRARVHAAVAELGYQPNETARALASGRQRTVDVIAITYGPGIGWLGTHPYFSRVLAGMMPVLEAVNAQLRLHALGHETAAEMIDEIATNTTIGAVLADITPALATRFYRRCRRTVSMVPTASSVPAMQADNIGGAYTAVNELHRLGRRRIAAIHGPALNPCAIDRRTGYLRAVRHLGLTGVDADGDFHREGGYHAARKLLEQHPDIDAMFVACDLMAAGAVQAITATGRRVPDDVSIIGFDDSIASVCSNPMLTTMRLPVEDMAAAATRLLLEGDPAPGHRQRFPVDLVLRDSTRN
;
A
#
# COMPACT_ATOMS: atom_id res chain seq x y z
N MET A 1 35.96 -21.43 -11.72
CA MET A 1 36.55 -20.28 -12.44
C MET A 1 36.00 -19.02 -11.78
N SER A 2 36.82 -18.25 -11.07
CA SER A 2 36.42 -16.99 -10.45
C SER A 2 36.09 -15.99 -11.57
N SER A 3 34.84 -15.57 -11.72
CA SER A 3 34.49 -14.54 -12.69
C SER A 3 35.06 -13.20 -12.22
N PHE A 4 36.04 -12.68 -12.98
CA PHE A 4 36.57 -11.36 -12.75
C PHE A 4 35.48 -10.31 -12.91
N LYS A 5 35.06 -9.68 -11.81
CA LYS A 5 34.15 -8.53 -11.87
C LYS A 5 34.99 -7.25 -11.91
N PRO A 6 34.93 -6.47 -13.01
CA PRO A 6 35.67 -5.21 -13.10
C PRO A 6 35.32 -4.26 -11.96
N THR A 7 36.30 -3.54 -11.47
CA THR A 7 36.15 -2.53 -10.41
C THR A 7 36.27 -1.11 -11.00
N ILE A 8 35.89 -0.10 -10.22
CA ILE A 8 36.08 1.30 -10.62
C ILE A 8 37.55 1.67 -10.79
N GLU A 9 38.44 0.99 -10.09
CA GLU A 9 39.90 1.08 -10.23
C GLU A 9 40.34 0.59 -11.61
N ASP A 10 39.76 -0.49 -12.12
CA ASP A 10 40.04 -0.99 -13.46
C ASP A 10 39.58 -0.01 -14.54
N VAL A 11 38.36 0.57 -14.36
CA VAL A 11 37.86 1.64 -15.25
C VAL A 11 38.81 2.85 -15.24
N ALA A 12 39.22 3.29 -14.07
CA ALA A 12 40.16 4.42 -13.94
C ALA A 12 41.49 4.16 -14.64
N ARG A 13 42.04 2.95 -14.48
CA ARG A 13 43.28 2.51 -15.12
C ARG A 13 43.17 2.46 -16.64
N VAL A 14 42.11 1.86 -17.19
CA VAL A 14 41.86 1.76 -18.64
C VAL A 14 41.59 3.14 -19.24
N ALA A 15 40.79 3.98 -18.57
CA ALA A 15 40.52 5.35 -19.01
C ALA A 15 41.71 6.31 -18.83
N GLY A 16 42.79 5.91 -18.13
CA GLY A 16 43.94 6.77 -17.82
C GLY A 16 43.58 8.01 -17.01
N VAL A 17 42.73 7.83 -15.99
CA VAL A 17 42.27 8.90 -15.09
C VAL A 17 42.37 8.46 -13.62
N SER A 18 42.27 9.41 -12.70
CA SER A 18 42.19 9.04 -11.28
C SER A 18 40.85 8.36 -10.96
N ARG A 19 40.85 7.48 -9.90
CA ARG A 19 39.62 6.88 -9.37
C ARG A 19 38.53 7.94 -9.07
N ALA A 20 38.95 9.09 -8.52
CA ALA A 20 38.03 10.20 -8.24
C ALA A 20 37.39 10.79 -9.51
N THR A 21 38.15 10.88 -10.60
CA THR A 21 37.67 11.35 -11.91
C THR A 21 36.74 10.32 -12.54
N ALA A 22 37.09 9.02 -12.53
CA ALA A 22 36.21 7.96 -13.00
C ALA A 22 34.89 7.94 -12.23
N SER A 23 34.93 8.01 -10.91
CA SER A 23 33.72 8.07 -10.05
C SER A 23 32.85 9.28 -10.36
N ARG A 24 33.46 10.46 -10.56
CA ARG A 24 32.73 11.70 -10.89
C ARG A 24 32.01 11.61 -12.24
N VAL A 25 32.66 11.02 -13.23
CA VAL A 25 32.06 10.81 -14.56
C VAL A 25 30.93 9.80 -14.52
N ILE A 26 31.15 8.63 -13.90
CA ILE A 26 30.15 7.55 -13.78
C ILE A 26 28.90 8.04 -13.01
N ASN A 27 29.08 8.92 -12.03
CA ASN A 27 27.99 9.50 -11.23
C ASN A 27 27.42 10.81 -11.85
N ASN A 28 27.81 11.16 -13.06
CA ASN A 28 27.36 12.35 -13.77
C ASN A 28 27.60 13.68 -13.01
N ALA A 29 28.58 13.70 -12.10
CA ALA A 29 28.93 14.88 -11.32
C ALA A 29 29.66 15.93 -12.16
N PRO A 30 29.52 17.24 -11.86
CA PRO A 30 30.24 18.29 -12.55
C PRO A 30 31.76 18.22 -12.33
N GLY A 31 32.54 18.84 -13.24
CA GLY A 31 34.01 19.00 -13.08
C GLY A 31 34.86 18.02 -13.90
N ALA A 32 34.28 17.26 -14.85
CA ALA A 32 35.04 16.51 -15.85
C ALA A 32 34.79 17.10 -17.25
N SER A 33 35.86 17.30 -18.03
CA SER A 33 35.77 17.79 -19.41
C SER A 33 35.15 16.73 -20.34
N GLY A 34 34.60 17.18 -21.49
CA GLY A 34 34.00 16.30 -22.48
C GLY A 34 34.92 15.14 -22.92
N PRO A 35 36.20 15.38 -23.27
CA PRO A 35 37.13 14.32 -23.63
C PRO A 35 37.39 13.30 -22.51
N LEU A 36 37.44 13.73 -21.25
CA LEU A 36 37.60 12.82 -20.10
C LEU A 36 36.34 11.97 -19.90
N ARG A 37 35.15 12.53 -20.07
CA ARG A 37 33.88 11.78 -20.03
C ARG A 37 33.85 10.69 -21.10
N ALA A 38 34.21 11.02 -22.34
CA ALA A 38 34.24 10.05 -23.44
C ALA A 38 35.18 8.87 -23.15
N ARG A 39 36.40 9.13 -22.63
CA ARG A 39 37.37 8.07 -22.27
C ARG A 39 36.82 7.17 -21.17
N VAL A 40 36.22 7.70 -20.13
CA VAL A 40 35.67 6.91 -19.03
C VAL A 40 34.47 6.05 -19.51
N HIS A 41 33.57 6.61 -20.34
CA HIS A 41 32.47 5.84 -20.90
C HIS A 41 32.92 4.73 -21.84
N ALA A 42 33.97 4.96 -22.64
CA ALA A 42 34.57 3.92 -23.47
C ALA A 42 35.15 2.77 -22.61
N ALA A 43 35.88 3.08 -21.53
CA ALA A 43 36.43 2.10 -20.62
C ALA A 43 35.33 1.32 -19.88
N VAL A 44 34.22 1.95 -19.48
CA VAL A 44 33.05 1.29 -18.89
C VAL A 44 32.46 0.27 -19.85
N ALA A 45 32.29 0.64 -21.14
CA ALA A 45 31.76 -0.25 -22.17
C ALA A 45 32.69 -1.42 -22.47
N GLU A 46 34.02 -1.15 -22.61
CA GLU A 46 35.06 -2.15 -22.88
C GLU A 46 35.12 -3.21 -21.79
N LEU A 47 35.10 -2.80 -20.51
CA LEU A 47 35.19 -3.70 -19.37
C LEU A 47 33.89 -4.37 -19.00
N GLY A 48 32.75 -3.93 -19.56
CA GLY A 48 31.43 -4.34 -19.10
C GLY A 48 31.20 -3.96 -17.62
N TYR A 49 31.81 -2.86 -17.17
CA TYR A 49 31.71 -2.42 -15.78
C TYR A 49 30.30 -1.97 -15.46
N GLN A 50 29.73 -2.61 -14.47
CA GLN A 50 28.48 -2.14 -13.86
C GLN A 50 28.79 -1.48 -12.51
N PRO A 51 28.34 -0.24 -12.29
CA PRO A 51 28.53 0.43 -11.02
C PRO A 51 28.02 -0.41 -9.86
N ASN A 52 28.89 -0.76 -8.93
CA ASN A 52 28.49 -1.46 -7.70
C ASN A 52 27.79 -0.46 -6.78
N GLU A 53 26.46 -0.53 -6.74
CA GLU A 53 25.65 0.38 -5.93
C GLU A 53 25.92 0.23 -4.43
N THR A 54 26.26 -0.97 -3.96
CA THR A 54 26.64 -1.21 -2.56
C THR A 54 27.95 -0.49 -2.21
N ALA A 55 28.95 -0.55 -3.09
CA ALA A 55 30.21 0.19 -2.91
C ALA A 55 29.98 1.71 -2.99
N ARG A 56 29.02 2.15 -3.81
CA ARG A 56 28.66 3.57 -3.94
C ARG A 56 27.96 4.08 -2.68
N ALA A 57 27.03 3.31 -2.11
CA ALA A 57 26.36 3.61 -0.85
C ALA A 57 27.35 3.69 0.32
N LEU A 58 28.29 2.75 0.40
CA LEU A 58 29.36 2.74 1.40
C LEU A 58 30.31 3.96 1.25
N ALA A 59 30.67 4.32 0.02
CA ALA A 59 31.54 5.47 -0.25
C ALA A 59 30.85 6.83 0.00
N SER A 60 29.52 6.90 -0.16
CA SER A 60 28.73 8.12 0.09
C SER A 60 28.22 8.21 1.52
N GLY A 61 28.39 7.19 2.36
CA GLY A 61 27.80 7.08 3.70
C GLY A 61 26.27 7.02 3.71
N ARG A 62 25.62 6.95 2.52
CA ARG A 62 24.16 6.84 2.39
C ARG A 62 23.76 5.38 2.31
N GLN A 63 22.98 4.92 3.27
CA GLN A 63 22.39 3.59 3.24
C GLN A 63 21.40 3.46 2.08
N ARG A 64 21.38 2.29 1.46
CA ARG A 64 20.37 1.95 0.42
C ARG A 64 19.04 1.68 1.10
N THR A 65 18.16 2.66 1.10
CA THR A 65 16.87 2.56 1.76
C THR A 65 15.72 2.76 0.79
N VAL A 66 14.65 1.97 0.98
CA VAL A 66 13.32 2.29 0.47
C VAL A 66 12.52 2.90 1.61
N ASP A 67 11.95 4.07 1.35
CA ASP A 67 11.13 4.77 2.31
C ASP A 67 9.69 4.30 2.21
N VAL A 68 9.03 4.02 3.34
CA VAL A 68 7.59 3.78 3.43
C VAL A 68 6.97 4.97 4.14
N ILE A 69 5.99 5.60 3.49
CA ILE A 69 5.33 6.77 4.03
C ILE A 69 3.88 6.45 4.30
N ALA A 70 3.45 6.62 5.54
CA ALA A 70 2.08 6.45 5.97
C ALA A 70 1.62 7.68 6.77
N ILE A 71 0.47 8.24 6.38
CA ILE A 71 -0.14 9.36 7.08
C ILE A 71 -1.27 8.81 7.93
N THR A 72 -1.25 9.16 9.21
CA THR A 72 -2.27 8.72 10.16
C THR A 72 -3.35 9.77 10.32
N TYR A 73 -4.60 9.36 10.19
CA TYR A 73 -5.78 10.19 10.43
C TYR A 73 -6.40 9.98 11.83
N GLY A 74 -5.81 9.08 12.61
CA GLY A 74 -6.30 8.71 13.95
C GLY A 74 -5.55 9.41 15.09
N PRO A 75 -5.91 9.09 16.34
CA PRO A 75 -5.45 9.79 17.55
C PRO A 75 -3.98 9.59 17.92
N GLY A 76 -3.16 9.05 17.03
CA GLY A 76 -1.73 8.91 17.27
C GLY A 76 -1.00 8.03 16.26
N ILE A 77 0.30 8.22 16.17
CA ILE A 77 1.19 7.49 15.26
C ILE A 77 1.26 5.99 15.62
N GLY A 78 0.98 5.63 16.88
CA GLY A 78 1.14 4.28 17.40
C GLY A 78 0.24 3.22 16.75
N TRP A 79 -0.89 3.59 16.15
CA TRP A 79 -1.78 2.62 15.51
C TRP A 79 -1.18 1.97 14.25
N LEU A 80 -0.23 2.63 13.59
CA LEU A 80 0.52 2.04 12.49
C LEU A 80 1.13 0.68 12.84
N GLY A 81 1.63 0.53 14.08
CA GLY A 81 2.20 -0.72 14.56
C GLY A 81 1.17 -1.82 14.84
N THR A 82 -0.09 -1.48 15.01
CA THR A 82 -1.17 -2.42 15.35
C THR A 82 -2.16 -2.70 14.24
N HIS A 83 -2.20 -1.84 13.21
CA HIS A 83 -3.12 -2.03 12.09
C HIS A 83 -2.60 -3.09 11.11
N PRO A 84 -3.35 -4.18 10.83
CA PRO A 84 -2.90 -5.31 10.02
C PRO A 84 -2.41 -4.95 8.61
N TYR A 85 -2.97 -3.91 8.01
CA TYR A 85 -2.59 -3.47 6.66
C TYR A 85 -1.10 -3.11 6.57
N PHE A 86 -0.57 -2.33 7.52
CA PHE A 86 0.83 -1.89 7.47
C PHE A 86 1.82 -3.02 7.71
N SER A 87 1.52 -3.95 8.63
CA SER A 87 2.35 -5.13 8.84
C SER A 87 2.43 -6.00 7.59
N ARG A 88 1.34 -6.10 6.81
CA ARG A 88 1.30 -6.84 5.55
C ARG A 88 2.07 -6.12 4.43
N VAL A 89 2.02 -4.78 4.38
CA VAL A 89 2.88 -4.00 3.47
C VAL A 89 4.35 -4.31 3.75
N LEU A 90 4.77 -4.25 5.02
CA LEU A 90 6.14 -4.58 5.41
C LEU A 90 6.49 -6.04 5.06
N ALA A 91 5.61 -6.99 5.34
CA ALA A 91 5.82 -8.41 5.03
C ALA A 91 6.05 -8.66 3.53
N GLY A 92 5.34 -7.93 2.64
CA GLY A 92 5.56 -8.02 1.20
C GLY A 92 6.87 -7.37 0.73
N MET A 93 7.30 -6.29 1.38
CA MET A 93 8.52 -5.57 1.01
C MET A 93 9.81 -6.27 1.46
N MET A 94 9.81 -6.81 2.68
CA MET A 94 11.03 -7.33 3.33
C MET A 94 11.78 -8.37 2.50
N PRO A 95 11.17 -9.43 1.93
CA PRO A 95 11.89 -10.42 1.13
C PRO A 95 12.55 -9.83 -0.12
N VAL A 96 11.91 -8.82 -0.73
CA VAL A 96 12.43 -8.14 -1.93
C VAL A 96 13.64 -7.27 -1.58
N LEU A 97 13.60 -6.58 -0.44
CA LEU A 97 14.69 -5.74 0.05
C LEU A 97 15.89 -6.57 0.51
N GLU A 98 15.65 -7.69 1.21
CA GLU A 98 16.67 -8.62 1.68
C GLU A 98 17.49 -9.16 0.50
N ALA A 99 16.83 -9.56 -0.59
CA ALA A 99 17.49 -10.10 -1.79
C ALA A 99 18.51 -9.14 -2.42
N VAL A 100 18.39 -7.82 -2.18
CA VAL A 100 19.29 -6.79 -2.72
C VAL A 100 20.09 -6.05 -1.63
N ASN A 101 20.05 -6.55 -0.40
CA ASN A 101 20.70 -5.94 0.76
C ASN A 101 20.34 -4.45 0.91
N ALA A 102 19.05 -4.12 0.78
CA ALA A 102 18.50 -2.80 1.01
C ALA A 102 17.75 -2.76 2.35
N GLN A 103 17.68 -1.59 2.95
CA GLN A 103 16.97 -1.35 4.20
C GLN A 103 15.62 -0.70 3.95
N LEU A 104 14.72 -0.81 4.92
CA LEU A 104 13.45 -0.12 4.95
C LEU A 104 13.50 1.00 6.00
N ARG A 105 13.00 2.18 5.64
CA ARG A 105 12.83 3.30 6.56
C ARG A 105 11.35 3.69 6.58
N LEU A 106 10.72 3.59 7.75
CA LEU A 106 9.30 3.91 7.93
C LEU A 106 9.12 5.34 8.45
N HIS A 107 8.32 6.11 7.74
CA HIS A 107 7.89 7.45 8.12
C HIS A 107 6.40 7.43 8.46
N ALA A 108 6.10 7.47 9.76
CA ALA A 108 4.76 7.65 10.27
C ALA A 108 4.52 9.15 10.51
N LEU A 109 3.61 9.76 9.77
CA LEU A 109 3.36 11.19 9.84
C LEU A 109 1.94 11.46 10.33
N GLY A 110 1.82 12.37 11.30
CA GLY A 110 0.51 12.93 11.66
C GLY A 110 -0.02 13.82 10.53
N HIS A 111 -1.33 13.86 10.35
CA HIS A 111 -1.95 14.63 9.27
C HIS A 111 -1.52 16.11 9.26
N GLU A 112 -1.37 16.72 10.44
CA GLU A 112 -1.00 18.13 10.60
C GLU A 112 0.44 18.41 10.20
N THR A 113 1.38 17.52 10.51
CA THR A 113 2.83 17.68 10.27
C THR A 113 3.30 17.13 8.94
N ALA A 114 2.49 16.31 8.28
CA ALA A 114 2.86 15.63 7.04
C ALA A 114 3.27 16.60 5.92
N ALA A 115 2.59 17.75 5.81
CA ALA A 115 2.88 18.74 4.78
C ALA A 115 4.25 19.40 4.93
N GLU A 116 4.78 19.51 6.14
CA GLU A 116 6.09 20.10 6.42
C GLU A 116 7.21 19.10 6.17
N MET A 117 7.00 17.84 6.58
CA MET A 117 8.02 16.80 6.54
C MET A 117 8.17 16.14 5.17
N ILE A 118 7.12 16.14 4.35
CA ILE A 118 7.07 15.37 3.09
C ILE A 118 8.18 15.75 2.10
N ASP A 119 8.55 17.03 2.05
CA ASP A 119 9.57 17.55 1.14
C ASP A 119 10.97 17.14 1.55
N GLU A 120 11.26 17.15 2.84
CA GLU A 120 12.53 16.72 3.40
C GLU A 120 12.76 15.22 3.16
N ILE A 121 11.72 14.40 3.43
CA ILE A 121 11.76 12.96 3.18
C ILE A 121 12.02 12.70 1.70
N ALA A 122 11.29 13.35 0.79
CA ALA A 122 11.44 13.16 -0.64
C ALA A 122 12.85 13.53 -1.14
N THR A 123 13.49 14.53 -0.53
CA THR A 123 14.86 14.95 -0.87
C THR A 123 15.92 13.96 -0.37
N ASN A 124 15.67 13.29 0.76
CA ASN A 124 16.58 12.37 1.41
C ASN A 124 16.37 10.89 1.03
N THR A 125 15.37 10.60 0.20
CA THR A 125 15.11 9.26 -0.33
C THR A 125 16.26 8.79 -1.24
N THR A 126 16.71 7.55 -1.08
CA THR A 126 17.88 7.02 -1.81
C THR A 126 17.51 6.07 -2.93
N ILE A 127 16.75 4.98 -2.66
CA ILE A 127 16.26 4.06 -3.70
C ILE A 127 14.95 4.56 -4.26
N GLY A 128 14.00 4.86 -3.40
CA GLY A 128 12.64 5.27 -3.77
C GLY A 128 11.70 5.19 -2.58
N ALA A 129 10.44 5.52 -2.79
CA ALA A 129 9.43 5.51 -1.74
C ALA A 129 8.15 4.77 -2.12
N VAL A 130 7.61 4.00 -1.17
CA VAL A 130 6.26 3.42 -1.21
C VAL A 130 5.33 4.28 -0.36
N LEU A 131 4.29 4.82 -0.98
CA LEU A 131 3.26 5.59 -0.29
C LEU A 131 2.15 4.64 0.14
N ALA A 132 2.16 4.24 1.41
CA ALA A 132 1.25 3.20 1.93
C ALA A 132 -0.15 3.75 2.23
N ASP A 133 -0.24 4.94 2.79
CA ASP A 133 -1.49 5.69 3.00
C ASP A 133 -1.17 7.20 2.94
N ILE A 134 -1.77 7.90 1.99
CA ILE A 134 -1.45 9.31 1.72
C ILE A 134 -2.56 9.98 0.90
N THR A 135 -2.76 11.27 1.12
CA THR A 135 -3.70 12.05 0.30
C THR A 135 -3.18 12.31 -1.12
N PRO A 136 -4.05 12.48 -2.12
CA PRO A 136 -3.66 12.81 -3.50
C PRO A 136 -2.75 14.05 -3.61
N ALA A 137 -3.00 15.07 -2.81
CA ALA A 137 -2.22 16.31 -2.80
C ALA A 137 -0.76 16.07 -2.34
N LEU A 138 -0.59 15.35 -1.23
CA LEU A 138 0.73 15.03 -0.68
C LEU A 138 1.48 14.01 -1.55
N ALA A 139 0.79 13.02 -2.11
CA ALA A 139 1.38 12.09 -3.07
C ALA A 139 1.93 12.83 -4.29
N THR A 140 1.18 13.78 -4.85
CA THR A 140 1.62 14.62 -5.98
C THR A 140 2.82 15.49 -5.59
N ARG A 141 2.80 16.09 -4.40
CA ARG A 141 3.90 16.92 -3.88
C ARG A 141 5.18 16.10 -3.71
N PHE A 142 5.09 14.92 -3.13
CA PHE A 142 6.21 13.99 -2.98
C PHE A 142 6.76 13.56 -4.34
N TYR A 143 5.90 13.11 -5.26
CA TYR A 143 6.28 12.62 -6.59
C TYR A 143 6.97 13.68 -7.45
N ARG A 144 6.66 14.97 -7.28
CA ARG A 144 7.36 16.07 -7.98
C ARG A 144 8.85 16.15 -7.60
N ARG A 145 9.20 15.81 -6.36
CA ARG A 145 10.58 15.84 -5.85
C ARG A 145 11.30 14.51 -6.02
N CYS A 146 10.61 13.40 -5.80
CA CYS A 146 11.13 12.05 -5.92
C CYS A 146 10.33 11.26 -6.95
N ARG A 147 10.88 11.06 -8.15
CA ARG A 147 10.21 10.30 -9.22
C ARG A 147 10.18 8.80 -8.96
N ARG A 148 11.11 8.28 -8.18
CA ARG A 148 11.11 6.91 -7.69
C ARG A 148 10.09 6.73 -6.58
N THR A 149 8.83 6.78 -6.95
CA THR A 149 7.70 6.71 -6.01
C THR A 149 6.61 5.84 -6.57
N VAL A 150 6.07 4.94 -5.73
CA VAL A 150 4.92 4.11 -6.04
C VAL A 150 3.92 4.20 -4.88
N SER A 151 2.66 4.45 -5.19
CA SER A 151 1.59 4.43 -4.19
C SER A 151 0.94 3.05 -4.12
N MET A 152 0.57 2.60 -2.93
CA MET A 152 -0.19 1.35 -2.72
C MET A 152 -1.64 1.44 -3.21
N VAL A 153 -2.11 2.67 -3.50
CA VAL A 153 -3.44 2.93 -4.03
C VAL A 153 -3.36 4.05 -5.07
N PRO A 154 -4.27 4.11 -6.06
CA PRO A 154 -4.36 5.24 -6.96
C PRO A 154 -4.68 6.52 -6.18
N THR A 155 -3.77 7.50 -6.21
CA THR A 155 -3.94 8.80 -5.56
C THR A 155 -4.15 9.91 -6.58
N ALA A 156 -3.18 10.12 -7.47
CA ALA A 156 -3.25 11.11 -8.54
C ALA A 156 -2.87 10.45 -9.87
N SER A 157 -3.35 11.01 -10.99
CA SER A 157 -3.15 10.42 -12.33
C SER A 157 -1.69 10.21 -12.70
N SER A 158 -0.80 11.13 -12.28
CA SER A 158 0.64 11.08 -12.58
C SER A 158 1.44 10.18 -11.64
N VAL A 159 0.96 9.88 -10.43
CA VAL A 159 1.71 9.07 -9.44
C VAL A 159 1.55 7.59 -9.78
N PRO A 160 2.65 6.85 -10.01
CA PRO A 160 2.59 5.39 -10.19
C PRO A 160 1.91 4.70 -9.00
N ALA A 161 1.07 3.70 -9.26
CA ALA A 161 0.34 3.03 -8.18
C ALA A 161 0.02 1.56 -8.47
N MET A 162 -0.05 0.79 -7.39
CA MET A 162 -0.71 -0.50 -7.33
C MET A 162 -2.22 -0.26 -7.19
N GLN A 163 -3.03 -1.03 -7.90
CA GLN A 163 -4.48 -0.84 -7.94
C GLN A 163 -5.20 -2.17 -7.69
N ALA A 164 -5.76 -2.34 -6.52
CA ALA A 164 -6.70 -3.43 -6.25
C ALA A 164 -8.10 -3.08 -6.77
N ASP A 165 -8.86 -4.10 -7.15
CA ASP A 165 -10.25 -3.93 -7.56
C ASP A 165 -11.19 -3.75 -6.36
N ASN A 166 -11.02 -2.63 -5.64
CA ASN A 166 -11.83 -2.29 -4.47
C ASN A 166 -13.32 -2.14 -4.83
N ILE A 167 -13.63 -1.59 -6.01
CA ILE A 167 -15.01 -1.39 -6.47
C ILE A 167 -15.66 -2.74 -6.76
N GLY A 168 -15.00 -3.60 -7.56
CA GLY A 168 -15.50 -4.93 -7.90
C GLY A 168 -15.60 -5.84 -6.68
N GLY A 169 -14.63 -5.79 -5.77
CA GLY A 169 -14.66 -6.54 -4.52
C GLY A 169 -15.86 -6.19 -3.65
N ALA A 170 -16.10 -4.90 -3.39
CA ALA A 170 -17.26 -4.47 -2.61
C ALA A 170 -18.59 -4.82 -3.30
N TYR A 171 -18.65 -4.64 -4.62
CA TYR A 171 -19.81 -5.06 -5.41
C TYR A 171 -20.07 -6.57 -5.28
N THR A 172 -19.04 -7.40 -5.37
CA THR A 172 -19.13 -8.86 -5.22
C THR A 172 -19.59 -9.26 -3.82
N ALA A 173 -19.07 -8.62 -2.76
CA ALA A 173 -19.46 -8.88 -1.38
C ALA A 173 -20.97 -8.67 -1.15
N VAL A 174 -21.52 -7.55 -1.65
CA VAL A 174 -22.95 -7.24 -1.51
C VAL A 174 -23.82 -8.20 -2.33
N ASN A 175 -23.39 -8.54 -3.55
CA ASN A 175 -24.10 -9.54 -4.37
C ASN A 175 -24.12 -10.90 -3.70
N GLU A 176 -23.02 -11.31 -3.04
CA GLU A 176 -22.96 -12.56 -2.30
C GLU A 176 -23.94 -12.56 -1.13
N LEU A 177 -23.99 -11.50 -0.32
CA LEU A 177 -25.01 -11.36 0.74
C LEU A 177 -26.43 -11.49 0.19
N HIS A 178 -26.70 -10.84 -0.93
CA HIS A 178 -28.01 -10.93 -1.58
C HIS A 178 -28.29 -12.34 -2.13
N ARG A 179 -27.30 -13.03 -2.71
CA ARG A 179 -27.40 -14.42 -3.17
C ARG A 179 -27.75 -15.39 -2.01
N LEU A 180 -27.21 -15.12 -0.83
CA LEU A 180 -27.52 -15.84 0.42
C LEU A 180 -28.90 -15.51 1.01
N GLY A 181 -29.72 -14.76 0.30
CA GLY A 181 -31.10 -14.44 0.70
C GLY A 181 -31.24 -13.17 1.54
N ARG A 182 -30.15 -12.43 1.82
CA ARG A 182 -30.21 -11.18 2.59
C ARG A 182 -30.81 -10.05 1.79
N ARG A 183 -31.64 -9.22 2.42
CA ARG A 183 -32.40 -8.16 1.72
C ARG A 183 -32.25 -6.79 2.36
N ARG A 184 -31.85 -6.71 3.63
CA ARG A 184 -31.60 -5.46 4.37
C ARG A 184 -30.11 -5.34 4.67
N ILE A 185 -29.35 -5.10 3.58
CA ILE A 185 -27.90 -5.09 3.59
C ILE A 185 -27.38 -3.69 3.89
N ALA A 186 -26.86 -3.49 5.11
CA ALA A 186 -26.18 -2.26 5.49
C ALA A 186 -24.70 -2.25 5.10
N ALA A 187 -24.08 -1.06 5.12
CA ALA A 187 -22.62 -0.95 4.98
C ALA A 187 -21.99 -0.10 6.08
N ILE A 188 -20.76 -0.48 6.47
CA ILE A 188 -19.86 0.36 7.26
C ILE A 188 -18.65 0.70 6.40
N HIS A 189 -18.53 1.98 6.06
CA HIS A 189 -17.47 2.48 5.19
C HIS A 189 -16.20 2.83 5.98
N GLY A 190 -15.07 3.02 5.28
CA GLY A 190 -13.87 3.62 5.87
C GLY A 190 -13.91 5.16 5.81
N PRO A 191 -12.81 5.82 6.22
CA PRO A 191 -12.70 7.27 6.24
C PRO A 191 -13.04 7.91 4.88
N ALA A 192 -13.86 8.96 4.87
CA ALA A 192 -14.42 9.56 3.66
C ALA A 192 -13.38 10.10 2.66
N LEU A 193 -12.18 10.45 3.11
CA LEU A 193 -11.09 10.96 2.27
C LEU A 193 -10.11 9.88 1.80
N ASN A 194 -10.25 8.64 2.28
CA ASN A 194 -9.39 7.53 1.89
C ASN A 194 -9.80 6.97 0.52
N PRO A 195 -8.89 6.89 -0.48
CA PRO A 195 -9.23 6.40 -1.82
C PRO A 195 -9.84 4.99 -1.85
N CYS A 196 -9.32 4.06 -1.03
CA CYS A 196 -9.87 2.69 -0.94
C CYS A 196 -11.28 2.68 -0.37
N ALA A 197 -11.55 3.52 0.65
CA ALA A 197 -12.88 3.64 1.24
C ALA A 197 -13.90 4.19 0.23
N ILE A 198 -13.51 5.20 -0.55
CA ILE A 198 -14.33 5.78 -1.63
C ILE A 198 -14.67 4.72 -2.68
N ASP A 199 -13.68 3.93 -3.10
CA ASP A 199 -13.88 2.86 -4.09
C ASP A 199 -14.81 1.76 -3.54
N ARG A 200 -14.60 1.29 -2.31
CA ARG A 200 -15.42 0.27 -1.65
C ARG A 200 -16.86 0.78 -1.47
N ARG A 201 -17.04 2.04 -1.05
CA ARG A 201 -18.37 2.68 -0.99
C ARG A 201 -19.04 2.73 -2.36
N THR A 202 -18.29 3.08 -3.40
CA THR A 202 -18.80 3.09 -4.78
C THR A 202 -19.29 1.70 -5.21
N GLY A 203 -18.54 0.64 -4.87
CA GLY A 203 -18.92 -0.74 -5.13
C GLY A 203 -20.23 -1.14 -4.44
N TYR A 204 -20.35 -0.82 -3.14
CA TYR A 204 -21.59 -1.03 -2.38
C TYR A 204 -22.78 -0.32 -3.02
N LEU A 205 -22.69 0.97 -3.29
CA LEU A 205 -23.77 1.76 -3.88
C LEU A 205 -24.18 1.26 -5.27
N ARG A 206 -23.23 0.78 -6.07
CA ARG A 206 -23.52 0.15 -7.36
C ARG A 206 -24.31 -1.15 -7.20
N ALA A 207 -23.92 -2.01 -6.24
CA ALA A 207 -24.62 -3.25 -5.97
C ALA A 207 -26.04 -3.01 -5.44
N VAL A 208 -26.20 -2.11 -4.47
CA VAL A 208 -27.52 -1.72 -3.93
C VAL A 208 -28.46 -1.24 -5.03
N ARG A 209 -27.96 -0.36 -5.93
CA ARG A 209 -28.75 0.13 -7.07
C ARG A 209 -29.10 -0.99 -8.05
N HIS A 210 -28.13 -1.85 -8.37
CA HIS A 210 -28.33 -2.97 -9.30
C HIS A 210 -29.38 -3.97 -8.79
N LEU A 211 -29.37 -4.24 -7.48
CA LEU A 211 -30.26 -5.20 -6.82
C LEU A 211 -31.61 -4.61 -6.42
N GLY A 212 -31.84 -3.30 -6.63
CA GLY A 212 -33.06 -2.62 -6.22
C GLY A 212 -33.25 -2.55 -4.70
N LEU A 213 -32.15 -2.57 -3.93
CA LEU A 213 -32.19 -2.51 -2.47
C LEU A 213 -32.22 -1.06 -1.97
N THR A 214 -32.72 -0.86 -0.76
CA THR A 214 -32.57 0.41 -0.04
C THR A 214 -31.19 0.43 0.62
N GLY A 215 -30.36 1.42 0.25
CA GLY A 215 -29.04 1.62 0.87
C GLY A 215 -29.17 2.14 2.30
N VAL A 216 -28.47 1.51 3.23
CA VAL A 216 -28.34 1.92 4.61
C VAL A 216 -26.86 1.85 4.96
N ASP A 217 -26.23 2.98 5.32
CA ASP A 217 -24.80 3.01 5.53
C ASP A 217 -24.38 3.94 6.67
N ALA A 218 -23.19 3.72 7.21
CA ALA A 218 -22.52 4.56 8.18
C ALA A 218 -21.04 4.67 7.86
N ASP A 219 -20.42 5.79 8.25
CA ASP A 219 -18.99 5.95 8.17
C ASP A 219 -18.28 5.32 9.38
N GLY A 220 -17.16 4.68 9.13
CA GLY A 220 -16.20 4.18 10.11
C GLY A 220 -14.83 4.82 9.87
N ASP A 221 -13.81 4.26 10.50
CA ASP A 221 -12.47 4.85 10.60
C ASP A 221 -11.32 3.86 10.38
N PHE A 222 -11.65 2.64 9.93
CA PHE A 222 -10.76 1.47 9.83
C PHE A 222 -10.29 0.90 11.18
N HIS A 223 -10.85 1.35 12.32
CA HIS A 223 -10.58 0.78 13.63
C HIS A 223 -11.74 -0.11 14.12
N ARG A 224 -11.41 -1.04 15.01
CA ARG A 224 -12.40 -1.93 15.60
C ARG A 224 -13.52 -1.17 16.32
N GLU A 225 -13.14 -0.14 17.09
CA GLU A 225 -14.05 0.72 17.85
C GLU A 225 -15.01 1.48 16.94
N GLY A 226 -14.52 2.06 15.85
CA GLY A 226 -15.37 2.72 14.85
C GLY A 226 -16.36 1.75 14.20
N GLY A 227 -15.90 0.53 13.87
CA GLY A 227 -16.78 -0.54 13.39
C GLY A 227 -17.86 -0.92 14.39
N TYR A 228 -17.52 -1.05 15.68
CA TYR A 228 -18.48 -1.32 16.76
C TYR A 228 -19.55 -0.21 16.89
N HIS A 229 -19.13 1.04 16.97
CA HIS A 229 -20.04 2.16 17.14
C HIS A 229 -20.94 2.38 15.92
N ALA A 230 -20.40 2.25 14.71
CA ALA A 230 -21.17 2.34 13.47
C ALA A 230 -22.21 1.22 13.37
N ALA A 231 -21.83 -0.03 13.64
CA ALA A 231 -22.75 -1.16 13.64
C ALA A 231 -23.87 -0.98 14.68
N ARG A 232 -23.52 -0.59 15.90
CA ARG A 232 -24.51 -0.32 16.96
C ARG A 232 -25.53 0.73 16.55
N LYS A 233 -25.08 1.86 16.02
CA LYS A 233 -25.95 2.92 15.51
C LYS A 233 -26.89 2.44 14.41
N LEU A 234 -26.35 1.67 13.44
CA LEU A 234 -27.14 1.11 12.35
C LEU A 234 -28.23 0.15 12.86
N LEU A 235 -27.91 -0.73 13.82
CA LEU A 235 -28.86 -1.69 14.40
C LEU A 235 -29.94 -1.01 15.26
N GLU A 236 -29.62 0.09 15.94
CA GLU A 236 -30.59 0.91 16.68
C GLU A 236 -31.57 1.63 15.75
N GLN A 237 -31.07 2.17 14.63
CA GLN A 237 -31.90 2.92 13.65
C GLN A 237 -32.67 2.02 12.67
N HIS A 238 -32.10 0.84 12.37
CA HIS A 238 -32.62 -0.11 11.39
C HIS A 238 -32.59 -1.53 11.97
N PRO A 239 -33.53 -1.88 12.88
CA PRO A 239 -33.55 -3.19 13.54
C PRO A 239 -33.79 -4.37 12.60
N ASP A 240 -34.25 -4.12 11.39
CA ASP A 240 -34.50 -5.09 10.31
C ASP A 240 -33.27 -5.43 9.46
N ILE A 241 -32.09 -4.87 9.75
CA ILE A 241 -30.85 -5.24 9.08
C ILE A 241 -30.58 -6.73 9.27
N ASP A 242 -30.39 -7.47 8.16
CA ASP A 242 -30.09 -8.89 8.11
C ASP A 242 -28.69 -9.22 7.58
N ALA A 243 -27.95 -8.20 7.08
CA ALA A 243 -26.55 -8.35 6.71
C ALA A 243 -25.79 -7.01 6.75
N MET A 244 -24.45 -7.11 6.84
CA MET A 244 -23.55 -5.95 6.74
C MET A 244 -22.37 -6.26 5.82
N PHE A 245 -22.09 -5.36 4.89
CA PHE A 245 -20.79 -5.22 4.23
C PHE A 245 -19.95 -4.25 5.04
N VAL A 246 -18.74 -4.65 5.45
CA VAL A 246 -17.87 -3.81 6.27
C VAL A 246 -16.54 -3.61 5.53
N ALA A 247 -16.14 -2.37 5.35
CA ALA A 247 -15.05 -1.97 4.47
C ALA A 247 -13.64 -2.42 4.93
N CYS A 248 -13.47 -3.01 6.11
CA CYS A 248 -12.27 -3.77 6.49
C CYS A 248 -12.58 -4.77 7.60
N ASP A 249 -11.75 -5.81 7.72
CA ASP A 249 -11.94 -6.89 8.70
C ASP A 249 -11.85 -6.42 10.16
N LEU A 250 -11.02 -5.41 10.42
CA LEU A 250 -10.87 -4.88 11.77
C LEU A 250 -12.17 -4.22 12.26
N MET A 251 -12.81 -3.41 11.40
CA MET A 251 -14.15 -2.88 11.67
C MET A 251 -15.20 -3.99 11.72
N ALA A 252 -15.09 -5.01 10.84
CA ALA A 252 -16.02 -6.14 10.82
C ALA A 252 -16.00 -6.92 12.14
N ALA A 253 -14.83 -7.13 12.75
CA ALA A 253 -14.70 -7.70 14.08
C ALA A 253 -15.42 -6.86 15.15
N GLY A 254 -15.34 -5.53 15.06
CA GLY A 254 -16.11 -4.62 15.92
C GLY A 254 -17.63 -4.74 15.68
N ALA A 255 -18.05 -4.87 14.42
CA ALA A 255 -19.46 -5.05 14.05
C ALA A 255 -20.03 -6.38 14.58
N VAL A 256 -19.27 -7.48 14.50
CA VAL A 256 -19.63 -8.77 15.13
C VAL A 256 -19.91 -8.58 16.62
N GLN A 257 -19.01 -7.88 17.32
CA GLN A 257 -19.18 -7.62 18.75
C GLN A 257 -20.44 -6.79 19.04
N ALA A 258 -20.73 -5.77 18.22
CA ALA A 258 -21.92 -4.94 18.38
C ALA A 258 -23.22 -5.74 18.17
N ILE A 259 -23.27 -6.59 17.13
CA ILE A 259 -24.41 -7.46 16.84
C ILE A 259 -24.63 -8.42 18.00
N THR A 260 -23.57 -9.10 18.47
CA THR A 260 -23.65 -10.05 19.59
C THR A 260 -24.14 -9.38 20.89
N ALA A 261 -23.71 -8.13 21.13
CA ALA A 261 -24.15 -7.35 22.28
C ALA A 261 -25.66 -7.02 22.27
N THR A 262 -26.32 -7.07 21.10
CA THR A 262 -27.81 -6.97 20.99
C THR A 262 -28.53 -8.27 21.20
N GLY A 263 -27.84 -9.38 21.46
CA GLY A 263 -28.38 -10.74 21.56
C GLY A 263 -28.61 -11.42 20.19
N ARG A 264 -28.24 -10.78 19.08
CA ARG A 264 -28.35 -11.34 17.72
C ARG A 264 -27.13 -12.18 17.38
N ARG A 265 -27.30 -13.16 16.52
CA ARG A 265 -26.25 -14.13 16.14
C ARG A 265 -25.68 -13.81 14.76
N VAL A 266 -24.38 -13.98 14.62
CA VAL A 266 -23.70 -13.99 13.32
C VAL A 266 -23.36 -15.45 13.02
N PRO A 267 -23.76 -15.99 11.88
CA PRO A 267 -24.43 -15.38 10.72
C PRO A 267 -25.95 -15.49 10.73
N ASP A 268 -26.58 -16.17 11.71
CA ASP A 268 -27.99 -16.58 11.64
C ASP A 268 -28.93 -15.39 11.49
N ASP A 269 -28.80 -14.38 12.36
CA ASP A 269 -29.66 -13.20 12.38
C ASP A 269 -29.07 -12.06 11.53
N VAL A 270 -27.74 -11.93 11.47
CA VAL A 270 -27.02 -10.94 10.63
C VAL A 270 -25.80 -11.58 10.02
N SER A 271 -25.73 -11.65 8.70
CA SER A 271 -24.51 -12.06 7.99
C SER A 271 -23.54 -10.91 7.83
N ILE A 272 -22.22 -11.19 7.90
CA ILE A 272 -21.17 -10.17 7.70
C ILE A 272 -20.21 -10.62 6.61
N ILE A 273 -19.86 -9.68 5.71
CA ILE A 273 -18.69 -9.80 4.83
C ILE A 273 -17.76 -8.61 5.09
N GLY A 274 -16.50 -8.91 5.44
CA GLY A 274 -15.42 -7.96 5.63
C GLY A 274 -14.64 -7.66 4.35
N PHE A 275 -13.49 -7.03 4.52
CA PHE A 275 -12.53 -6.75 3.45
C PHE A 275 -11.11 -6.81 4.03
N ASP A 276 -10.13 -7.26 3.25
CA ASP A 276 -8.69 -7.38 3.43
C ASP A 276 -8.17 -8.82 3.54
N ASP A 277 -8.91 -9.77 4.10
CA ASP A 277 -8.46 -11.11 4.52
C ASP A 277 -7.24 -11.02 5.46
N SER A 278 -7.37 -10.16 6.45
CA SER A 278 -6.34 -9.91 7.46
C SER A 278 -6.43 -10.89 8.63
N ILE A 279 -5.46 -10.83 9.55
CA ILE A 279 -5.47 -11.65 10.79
C ILE A 279 -6.76 -11.43 11.59
N ALA A 280 -7.41 -10.27 11.51
CA ALA A 280 -8.67 -10.01 12.19
C ALA A 280 -9.79 -10.94 11.70
N SER A 281 -9.78 -11.33 10.42
CA SER A 281 -10.80 -12.19 9.84
C SER A 281 -10.77 -13.62 10.42
N VAL A 282 -9.59 -14.16 10.69
CA VAL A 282 -9.43 -15.51 11.24
C VAL A 282 -9.44 -15.55 12.76
N CYS A 283 -9.17 -14.43 13.43
CA CYS A 283 -9.26 -14.31 14.89
C CYS A 283 -10.65 -13.92 15.40
N SER A 284 -11.57 -13.53 14.51
CA SER A 284 -12.98 -13.27 14.87
C SER A 284 -13.73 -14.55 15.18
N ASN A 285 -14.76 -14.44 16.01
CA ASN A 285 -15.69 -15.52 16.27
C ASN A 285 -17.14 -15.04 16.03
N PRO A 286 -17.80 -15.51 14.95
CA PRO A 286 -17.30 -16.46 13.93
C PRO A 286 -16.17 -15.90 13.07
N MET A 287 -15.39 -16.76 12.40
CA MET A 287 -14.41 -16.34 11.39
C MET A 287 -15.10 -15.60 10.25
N LEU A 288 -14.50 -14.49 9.80
CA LEU A 288 -15.13 -13.60 8.81
C LEU A 288 -14.97 -14.11 7.38
N THR A 289 -16.08 -14.24 6.67
CA THR A 289 -16.12 -14.15 5.21
C THR A 289 -15.63 -12.76 4.83
N THR A 290 -14.71 -12.67 3.87
CA THR A 290 -14.03 -11.40 3.55
C THR A 290 -13.58 -11.36 2.10
N MET A 291 -13.32 -10.17 1.60
CA MET A 291 -12.67 -9.96 0.31
C MET A 291 -11.15 -9.93 0.52
N ARG A 292 -10.42 -10.89 -0.10
CA ARG A 292 -8.96 -10.95 -0.01
C ARG A 292 -8.31 -9.87 -0.84
N LEU A 293 -7.65 -8.92 -0.16
CA LEU A 293 -6.80 -7.89 -0.75
C LEU A 293 -5.34 -8.40 -0.73
N PRO A 294 -4.66 -8.56 -1.88
CA PRO A 294 -3.30 -9.12 -1.94
C PRO A 294 -2.24 -8.07 -1.58
N VAL A 295 -2.27 -7.58 -0.34
CA VAL A 295 -1.42 -6.46 0.14
C VAL A 295 0.06 -6.80 0.01
N GLU A 296 0.46 -8.02 0.37
CA GLU A 296 1.85 -8.48 0.32
C GLU A 296 2.38 -8.50 -1.11
N ASP A 297 1.59 -9.02 -2.06
CA ASP A 297 1.96 -9.08 -3.49
C ASP A 297 2.06 -7.68 -4.09
N MET A 298 1.12 -6.79 -3.73
CA MET A 298 1.13 -5.38 -4.15
C MET A 298 2.38 -4.67 -3.63
N ALA A 299 2.74 -4.85 -2.36
CA ALA A 299 3.91 -4.24 -1.75
C ALA A 299 5.23 -4.79 -2.33
N ALA A 300 5.30 -6.10 -2.57
CA ALA A 300 6.42 -6.72 -3.24
C ALA A 300 6.59 -6.18 -4.68
N ALA A 301 5.50 -6.05 -5.44
CA ALA A 301 5.53 -5.50 -6.79
C ALA A 301 5.94 -4.02 -6.80
N ALA A 302 5.42 -3.20 -5.88
CA ALA A 302 5.81 -1.81 -5.72
C ALA A 302 7.32 -1.68 -5.44
N THR A 303 7.84 -2.53 -4.55
CA THR A 303 9.26 -2.53 -4.20
C THR A 303 10.14 -2.94 -5.38
N ARG A 304 9.79 -4.00 -6.13
CA ARG A 304 10.51 -4.40 -7.35
C ARG A 304 10.55 -3.29 -8.37
N LEU A 305 9.40 -2.65 -8.63
CA LEU A 305 9.29 -1.54 -9.58
C LEU A 305 10.23 -0.38 -9.22
N LEU A 306 10.39 -0.07 -7.92
CA LEU A 306 11.35 0.95 -7.46
C LEU A 306 12.80 0.52 -7.65
N LEU A 307 13.12 -0.76 -7.50
CA LEU A 307 14.48 -1.29 -7.68
C LEU A 307 14.90 -1.34 -9.15
N GLU A 308 13.95 -1.48 -10.07
CA GLU A 308 14.17 -1.46 -11.52
C GLU A 308 14.48 -0.06 -12.06
N GLY A 309 14.09 1.00 -11.36
CA GLY A 309 14.38 2.39 -11.75
C GLY A 309 13.22 3.34 -11.48
N ASP A 310 13.09 4.36 -12.33
CA ASP A 310 12.02 5.36 -12.22
C ASP A 310 10.74 4.82 -12.88
N PRO A 311 9.66 4.57 -12.12
CA PRO A 311 8.41 4.11 -12.70
C PRO A 311 7.82 5.14 -13.67
N ALA A 312 7.26 4.66 -14.79
CA ALA A 312 6.62 5.55 -15.75
C ALA A 312 5.49 6.35 -15.08
N PRO A 313 5.35 7.66 -15.38
CA PRO A 313 4.28 8.48 -14.84
C PRO A 313 2.92 7.84 -15.11
N GLY A 314 2.09 7.76 -14.07
CA GLY A 314 0.75 7.18 -14.18
C GLY A 314 0.71 5.66 -14.35
N HIS A 315 1.83 4.95 -14.18
CA HIS A 315 1.84 3.48 -14.19
C HIS A 315 0.80 2.91 -13.23
N ARG A 316 0.05 1.90 -13.68
CA ARG A 316 -0.96 1.19 -12.88
C ARG A 316 -0.76 -0.30 -13.05
N GLN A 317 -0.42 -0.98 -11.96
CA GLN A 317 -0.45 -2.44 -11.89
C GLN A 317 -1.70 -2.88 -11.14
N ARG A 318 -2.55 -3.68 -11.80
CA ARG A 318 -3.84 -4.13 -11.25
C ARG A 318 -3.71 -5.46 -10.55
N PHE A 319 -4.47 -5.62 -9.46
CA PHE A 319 -4.56 -6.84 -8.66
C PHE A 319 -6.03 -7.21 -8.45
N PRO A 320 -6.38 -8.48 -8.64
CA PRO A 320 -7.72 -8.96 -8.35
C PRO A 320 -7.98 -8.93 -6.84
N VAL A 321 -9.27 -8.97 -6.48
CA VAL A 321 -9.73 -9.12 -5.11
C VAL A 321 -10.72 -10.29 -5.11
N ASP A 322 -10.45 -11.30 -4.28
CA ASP A 322 -11.18 -12.56 -4.27
C ASP A 322 -12.04 -12.72 -3.02
N LEU A 323 -13.21 -13.35 -3.16
CA LEU A 323 -14.07 -13.69 -2.03
C LEU A 323 -13.52 -14.93 -1.31
N VAL A 324 -13.37 -14.84 0.00
CA VAL A 324 -13.00 -15.94 0.89
C VAL A 324 -14.15 -16.24 1.83
N LEU A 325 -14.83 -17.35 1.62
CA LEU A 325 -15.97 -17.77 2.43
C LEU A 325 -15.52 -18.37 3.77
N ARG A 326 -16.20 -17.96 4.85
CA ARG A 326 -16.00 -18.47 6.23
C ARG A 326 -17.34 -18.46 6.98
N ASP A 327 -17.29 -18.48 8.29
CA ASP A 327 -18.43 -18.78 9.17
C ASP A 327 -19.37 -17.58 9.40
N SER A 328 -18.96 -16.34 9.09
CA SER A 328 -19.81 -15.13 9.26
C SER A 328 -20.90 -15.00 8.20
N THR A 329 -20.93 -15.93 7.23
CA THR A 329 -22.03 -16.12 6.27
C THR A 329 -22.42 -17.60 6.22
N ARG A 330 -23.69 -17.90 5.89
CA ARG A 330 -24.18 -19.25 5.63
C ARG A 330 -24.95 -19.31 4.34
N ASN A 331 -24.86 -20.48 3.67
CA ASN A 331 -25.77 -20.86 2.59
C ASN A 331 -27.15 -21.20 3.14
#